data_a2717dc10f18d22267a8f6b6b66963b9
#
_entry.id   a2717dc10f18d22267a8f6b6b66963b9
#
_cell.length_a   1.000
_cell.length_b   1.000
_cell.length_c   1.000
_cell.angle_alpha   90.00
_cell.angle_beta   90.00
_cell.angle_gamma   90.00
#
_symmetry.space_group_name_H-M   'P 1'
#
loop_
_entity.id
_entity.type
_entity.pdbx_description
1 polymer ?
#
loop_
_entity_poly.entity_id
_entity_poly.type
_entity_poly.pdbx_seq_one_letter_code
_entity_poly.pdbx_strand_id
1 'polypeptide(L)'
;MYFGDSSIKLAYSTDLKNWTIFPRPVMEPRQGSFDSRLIEPGPTPIITDEGILLIYNSADFSTIYRPGAALFDIENPRKIIKRTDKPLAEPKLSWEKQGQVPNVIFIEGAVIKEDRLILYYGAADTYIGAFVVDLTD
;
A
#
# COMPACT_ATOMS: atom_id res chain seq x y z
N MET A 1 11.32 8.54 1.53
CA MET A 1 10.87 7.48 0.58
C MET A 1 10.60 6.19 1.35
N TYR A 2 9.39 5.65 1.26
CA TYR A 2 9.09 4.30 1.72
C TYR A 2 9.44 3.31 0.60
N PHE A 3 10.04 2.17 0.95
CA PHE A 3 10.47 1.14 -0.01
C PHE A 3 10.59 -0.23 0.68
N GLY A 4 10.71 -1.29 -0.11
CA GLY A 4 10.89 -2.67 0.35
C GLY A 4 9.89 -3.62 -0.31
N ASP A 5 10.10 -4.92 -0.14
CA ASP A 5 9.36 -6.02 -0.78
C ASP A 5 8.85 -7.10 0.19
N SER A 6 9.23 -7.01 1.44
CA SER A 6 8.83 -7.97 2.50
C SER A 6 8.40 -7.22 3.76
N SER A 7 9.01 -6.08 3.98
CA SER A 7 8.69 -5.11 5.02
C SER A 7 8.95 -3.70 4.49
N ILE A 8 8.26 -2.70 5.02
CA ILE A 8 8.43 -1.33 4.57
C ILE A 8 9.53 -0.66 5.36
N LYS A 9 10.52 -0.17 4.65
CA LYS A 9 11.66 0.60 5.13
C LYS A 9 11.51 2.06 4.76
N LEU A 10 12.29 2.92 5.38
CA LEU A 10 12.31 4.35 5.12
C LEU A 10 13.74 4.80 4.77
N ALA A 11 13.85 5.61 3.73
CA ALA A 11 15.05 6.36 3.41
C ALA A 11 14.72 7.84 3.27
N TYR A 12 15.69 8.70 3.60
CA TYR A 12 15.58 10.13 3.40
C TYR A 12 16.76 10.67 2.59
N SER A 13 16.51 11.77 1.91
CA SER A 13 17.51 12.50 1.11
C SER A 13 17.20 13.99 1.13
N THR A 14 18.23 14.80 1.09
CA THR A 14 18.12 16.26 0.94
C THR A 14 18.39 16.74 -0.47
N ASP A 15 18.91 15.87 -1.34
CA ASP A 15 19.32 16.19 -2.71
C ASP A 15 18.74 15.25 -3.77
N LEU A 16 17.94 14.26 -3.37
CA LEU A 16 17.36 13.20 -4.20
C LEU A 16 18.38 12.31 -4.94
N LYS A 17 19.66 12.42 -4.58
CA LYS A 17 20.76 11.63 -5.16
C LYS A 17 21.37 10.71 -4.12
N ASN A 18 21.65 11.25 -2.93
CA ASN A 18 22.22 10.53 -1.82
C ASN A 18 21.13 10.20 -0.82
N TRP A 19 20.99 8.91 -0.47
CA TRP A 19 19.94 8.42 0.39
C TRP A 19 20.49 7.76 1.64
N THR A 20 19.95 8.12 2.78
CA THR A 20 20.25 7.46 4.06
C THR A 20 19.08 6.56 4.43
N ILE A 21 19.36 5.28 4.65
CA ILE A 21 18.36 4.27 5.00
C ILE A 21 18.31 4.13 6.52
N PHE A 22 17.12 4.14 7.09
CA PHE A 22 16.93 3.78 8.49
C PHE A 22 17.20 2.29 8.68
N PRO A 23 17.94 1.89 9.76
CA PRO A 23 18.44 0.53 9.90
C PRO A 23 17.36 -0.52 10.18
N ARG A 24 16.18 -0.10 10.63
CA ARG A 24 15.04 -0.99 10.93
C ARG A 24 13.87 -0.67 10.02
N PRO A 25 13.06 -1.67 9.65
CA PRO A 25 11.77 -1.42 9.00
C PRO A 25 10.89 -0.49 9.84
N VAL A 26 10.08 0.32 9.18
CA VAL A 26 9.08 1.19 9.82
C VAL A 26 7.72 0.50 9.91
N MET A 27 7.52 -0.53 9.09
CA MET A 27 6.33 -1.37 9.15
C MET A 27 6.66 -2.80 8.73
N GLU A 28 6.12 -3.77 9.48
CA GLU A 28 6.31 -5.21 9.27
C GLU A 28 4.97 -5.93 9.06
N PRO A 29 4.98 -7.14 8.47
CA PRO A 29 3.81 -8.00 8.41
C PRO A 29 3.21 -8.28 9.79
N ARG A 30 1.90 -8.54 9.86
CA ARG A 30 1.18 -8.86 11.12
C ARG A 30 0.71 -10.30 11.11
N GLN A 31 1.22 -11.10 12.03
CA GLN A 31 0.82 -12.49 12.16
C GLN A 31 -0.70 -12.64 12.33
N GLY A 32 -1.31 -13.56 11.56
CA GLY A 32 -2.74 -13.84 11.62
C GLY A 32 -3.64 -12.81 10.92
N SER A 33 -3.06 -11.84 10.21
CA SER A 33 -3.78 -10.82 9.46
C SER A 33 -3.69 -11.06 7.94
N PHE A 34 -4.43 -10.25 7.17
CA PHE A 34 -4.41 -10.28 5.70
C PHE A 34 -3.03 -9.93 5.12
N ASP A 35 -2.19 -9.27 5.89
CA ASP A 35 -0.87 -8.79 5.54
C ASP A 35 0.23 -9.54 6.33
N SER A 36 0.07 -10.86 6.49
CA SER A 36 0.89 -11.67 7.39
C SER A 36 2.19 -12.19 6.80
N ARG A 37 2.32 -12.25 5.48
CA ARG A 37 3.51 -12.82 4.82
C ARG A 37 4.48 -11.73 4.36
N LEU A 38 3.98 -10.72 3.67
CA LEU A 38 4.78 -9.62 3.14
C LEU A 38 3.93 -8.35 3.02
N ILE A 39 4.63 -7.23 3.05
CA ILE A 39 4.08 -5.90 2.76
C ILE A 39 5.09 -5.11 1.94
N GLU A 40 4.58 -4.33 0.99
CA GLU A 40 5.38 -3.48 0.13
C GLU A 40 4.64 -2.17 -0.21
N PRO A 41 5.35 -1.05 -0.38
CA PRO A 41 4.69 0.20 -0.73
C PRO A 41 3.96 0.07 -2.07
N GLY A 42 2.79 0.69 -2.14
CA GLY A 42 2.07 0.86 -3.39
C GLY A 42 2.43 2.20 -4.07
N PRO A 43 1.44 3.03 -4.40
CA PRO A 43 1.67 4.31 -5.06
C PRO A 43 2.39 5.32 -4.16
N THR A 44 2.76 6.46 -4.74
CA THR A 44 3.33 7.58 -4.00
C THR A 44 2.46 7.96 -2.81
N PRO A 45 3.02 8.08 -1.60
CA PRO A 45 2.27 8.48 -0.42
C PRO A 45 1.58 9.83 -0.59
N ILE A 46 0.40 9.96 -0.01
CA ILE A 46 -0.41 11.18 -0.06
C ILE A 46 -0.21 11.94 1.25
N ILE A 47 0.17 13.21 1.15
CA ILE A 47 0.25 14.09 2.32
C ILE A 47 -1.14 14.64 2.59
N THR A 48 -1.60 14.46 3.82
CA THR A 48 -2.89 14.95 4.32
C THR A 48 -2.68 15.81 5.57
N ASP A 49 -3.72 16.49 6.03
CA ASP A 49 -3.69 17.25 7.28
C ASP A 49 -3.50 16.35 8.52
N GLU A 50 -3.85 15.07 8.41
CA GLU A 50 -3.70 14.08 9.49
C GLU A 50 -2.33 13.37 9.49
N GLY A 51 -1.55 13.48 8.41
CA GLY A 51 -0.25 12.83 8.27
C GLY A 51 0.04 12.32 6.85
N ILE A 52 0.91 11.32 6.76
CA ILE A 52 1.34 10.70 5.51
C ILE A 52 0.55 9.42 5.30
N LEU A 53 -0.39 9.43 4.37
CA LEU A 53 -1.16 8.25 3.98
C LEU A 53 -0.35 7.40 3.01
N LEU A 54 0.01 6.20 3.44
CA LEU A 54 0.65 5.19 2.61
C LEU A 54 -0.37 4.09 2.30
N ILE A 55 -0.68 3.91 1.02
CA ILE A 55 -1.36 2.71 0.53
C ILE A 55 -0.27 1.68 0.25
N TYR A 56 -0.41 0.49 0.79
CA TYR A 56 0.56 -0.58 0.63
C TYR A 56 -0.11 -1.85 0.09
N ASN A 57 0.67 -2.66 -0.57
CA ASN A 57 0.27 -3.99 -1.01
C ASN A 57 0.74 -5.02 0.00
N SER A 58 0.03 -6.12 0.09
CA SER A 58 0.37 -7.19 1.02
C SER A 58 -0.10 -8.55 0.51
N ALA A 59 0.51 -9.60 1.03
CA ALA A 59 0.03 -10.96 0.86
C ALA A 59 -0.01 -11.72 2.19
N ASP A 60 -0.96 -12.63 2.30
CA ASP A 60 -0.97 -13.64 3.36
C ASP A 60 -0.23 -14.92 2.93
N PHE A 61 -0.16 -15.89 3.82
CA PHE A 61 0.48 -17.20 3.55
C PHE A 61 -0.29 -18.06 2.54
N SER A 62 -1.54 -17.71 2.22
CA SER A 62 -2.31 -18.31 1.12
C SER A 62 -2.04 -17.64 -0.23
N THR A 63 -1.07 -16.70 -0.29
CA THR A 63 -0.70 -15.93 -1.48
C THR A 63 -1.83 -15.10 -2.08
N ILE A 64 -2.78 -14.64 -1.26
CA ILE A 64 -3.81 -13.72 -1.68
C ILE A 64 -3.28 -12.30 -1.48
N TYR A 65 -3.16 -11.54 -2.58
CA TYR A 65 -2.69 -10.17 -2.55
C TYR A 65 -3.82 -9.18 -2.32
N ARG A 66 -3.67 -8.36 -1.28
CA ARG A 66 -4.69 -7.39 -0.84
C ARG A 66 -4.03 -6.10 -0.39
N PRO A 67 -4.54 -4.94 -0.82
CA PRO A 67 -4.02 -3.65 -0.37
C PRO A 67 -4.51 -3.29 1.04
N GLY A 68 -3.67 -2.58 1.77
CA GLY A 68 -3.99 -1.93 3.02
C GLY A 68 -3.61 -0.46 3.01
N ALA A 69 -3.90 0.26 4.09
CA ALA A 69 -3.48 1.63 4.28
C ALA A 69 -2.88 1.84 5.67
N ALA A 70 -1.89 2.71 5.75
CA ALA A 70 -1.29 3.17 7.00
C ALA A 70 -1.10 4.68 6.97
N LEU A 71 -1.40 5.33 8.08
CA LEU A 71 -1.16 6.74 8.31
C LEU A 71 0.08 6.90 9.17
N PHE A 72 1.08 7.61 8.67
CA PHE A 72 2.29 7.94 9.39
C PHE A 72 2.28 9.39 9.86
N ASP A 73 2.97 9.65 10.95
CA ASP A 73 3.13 10.97 11.53
C ASP A 73 3.96 11.87 10.57
N ILE A 74 3.49 13.09 10.31
CA ILE A 74 4.15 14.01 9.38
C ILE A 74 5.51 14.48 9.92
N GLU A 75 5.64 14.68 11.23
CA GLU A 75 6.87 15.13 11.87
C GLU A 75 7.85 13.96 12.11
N ASN A 76 7.32 12.75 12.24
CA ASN A 76 8.12 11.54 12.39
C ASN A 76 7.62 10.44 11.45
N PRO A 77 8.07 10.42 10.20
CA PRO A 77 7.61 9.46 9.18
C PRO A 77 7.91 7.97 9.47
N ARG A 78 8.52 7.67 10.60
CA ARG A 78 8.73 6.30 11.09
C ARG A 78 7.61 5.83 12.01
N LYS A 79 6.80 6.77 12.53
CA LYS A 79 5.77 6.48 13.52
C LYS A 79 4.44 6.25 12.80
N ILE A 80 3.89 5.06 12.95
CA ILE A 80 2.53 4.75 12.49
C ILE A 80 1.53 5.34 13.49
N ILE A 81 0.60 6.16 13.00
CA ILE A 81 -0.54 6.68 13.75
C ILE A 81 -1.68 5.66 13.71
N LYS A 82 -1.97 5.14 12.49
CA LYS A 82 -3.07 4.21 12.25
C LYS A 82 -2.72 3.26 11.11
N ARG A 83 -3.23 2.04 11.16
CA ARG A 83 -3.12 1.04 10.09
C ARG A 83 -4.44 0.27 9.99
N THR A 84 -4.92 0.01 8.80
CA THR A 84 -6.18 -0.72 8.59
C THR A 84 -6.09 -2.15 9.12
N ASP A 85 -7.13 -2.61 9.82
CA ASP A 85 -7.22 -3.99 10.32
C ASP A 85 -7.76 -4.96 9.26
N LYS A 86 -8.47 -4.41 8.27
CA LYS A 86 -9.01 -5.14 7.12
C LYS A 86 -8.40 -4.59 5.83
N PRO A 87 -8.30 -5.40 4.77
CA PRO A 87 -7.83 -4.91 3.49
C PRO A 87 -8.80 -3.88 2.90
N LEU A 88 -8.29 -2.96 2.09
CA LEU A 88 -9.10 -1.99 1.35
C LEU A 88 -9.94 -2.67 0.27
N ALA A 89 -9.43 -3.75 -0.30
CA ALA A 89 -10.12 -4.56 -1.30
C ALA A 89 -9.66 -6.02 -1.24
N GLU A 90 -10.51 -6.91 -1.73
CA GLU A 90 -10.22 -8.33 -1.88
C GLU A 90 -10.55 -8.81 -3.30
N PRO A 91 -9.79 -9.75 -3.87
CA PRO A 91 -10.10 -10.32 -5.17
C PRO A 91 -11.49 -10.97 -5.19
N LYS A 92 -12.42 -10.41 -5.94
CA LYS A 92 -13.81 -10.88 -6.06
C LYS A 92 -14.18 -11.23 -7.50
N LEU A 93 -13.73 -10.43 -8.44
CA LEU A 93 -14.03 -10.57 -9.86
C LEU A 93 -13.23 -11.71 -10.49
N SER A 94 -13.74 -12.31 -11.55
CA SER A 94 -13.07 -13.43 -12.22
C SER A 94 -11.67 -13.06 -12.71
N TRP A 95 -11.49 -11.87 -13.24
CA TRP A 95 -10.22 -11.36 -13.74
C TRP A 95 -9.23 -10.91 -12.65
N GLU A 96 -9.69 -10.79 -11.39
CA GLU A 96 -8.83 -10.61 -10.21
C GLU A 96 -8.34 -11.95 -9.64
N LYS A 97 -9.10 -13.03 -9.92
CA LYS A 97 -8.85 -14.39 -9.42
C LYS A 97 -8.12 -15.28 -10.40
N GLN A 98 -8.18 -14.95 -11.68
CA GLN A 98 -7.65 -15.79 -12.75
C GLN A 98 -6.75 -14.99 -13.69
N GLY A 99 -5.49 -15.38 -13.77
CA GLY A 99 -4.48 -14.75 -14.60
C GLY A 99 -3.13 -15.40 -14.38
N GLN A 100 -2.06 -14.71 -14.67
CA GLN A 100 -0.69 -15.21 -14.52
C GLN A 100 -0.39 -15.55 -13.05
N VAL A 101 -0.79 -14.68 -12.12
CA VAL A 101 -0.77 -14.95 -10.68
C VAL A 101 -2.20 -14.77 -10.15
N PRO A 102 -2.85 -15.84 -9.65
CA PRO A 102 -4.23 -15.75 -9.21
C PRO A 102 -4.39 -14.99 -7.88
N ASN A 103 -5.59 -14.43 -7.66
CA ASN A 103 -5.98 -13.74 -6.41
C ASN A 103 -5.10 -12.52 -6.09
N VAL A 104 -4.93 -11.62 -7.06
CA VAL A 104 -4.12 -10.41 -6.90
C VAL A 104 -4.95 -9.16 -7.12
N ILE A 105 -4.90 -8.26 -6.14
CA ILE A 105 -5.17 -6.83 -6.24
C ILE A 105 -3.94 -6.11 -5.74
N PHE A 106 -3.20 -5.46 -6.65
CA PHE A 106 -1.94 -4.79 -6.37
C PHE A 106 -2.01 -3.32 -6.82
N ILE A 107 -2.12 -2.39 -5.86
CA ILE A 107 -2.27 -0.96 -6.14
C ILE A 107 -0.93 -0.38 -6.57
N GLU A 108 -0.89 0.24 -7.76
CA GLU A 108 0.32 0.84 -8.31
C GLU A 108 0.18 2.34 -8.59
N GLY A 109 -1.03 2.84 -8.68
CA GLY A 109 -1.30 4.25 -8.96
C GLY A 109 -2.39 4.82 -8.07
N ALA A 110 -2.25 6.09 -7.69
CA ALA A 110 -3.26 6.85 -6.96
C ALA A 110 -3.35 8.27 -7.51
N VAL A 111 -4.55 8.73 -7.76
CA VAL A 111 -4.83 10.09 -8.23
C VAL A 111 -6.00 10.67 -7.44
N ILE A 112 -5.81 11.86 -6.89
CA ILE A 112 -6.91 12.64 -6.33
C ILE A 112 -7.43 13.56 -7.44
N LYS A 113 -8.72 13.44 -7.73
CA LYS A 113 -9.42 14.31 -8.68
C LYS A 113 -10.71 14.80 -8.04
N GLU A 114 -10.78 16.09 -7.79
CA GLU A 114 -11.89 16.69 -7.03
C GLU A 114 -11.99 15.99 -5.65
N ASP A 115 -13.17 15.52 -5.27
CA ASP A 115 -13.43 14.81 -4.01
C ASP A 115 -13.32 13.29 -4.15
N ARG A 116 -12.50 12.79 -5.10
CA ARG A 116 -12.34 11.37 -5.37
C ARG A 116 -10.89 10.93 -5.36
N LEU A 117 -10.64 9.81 -4.71
CA LEU A 117 -9.39 9.07 -4.82
C LEU A 117 -9.59 7.92 -5.80
N ILE A 118 -8.84 7.92 -6.89
CA ILE A 118 -8.82 6.87 -7.90
C ILE A 118 -7.57 6.03 -7.66
N LEU A 119 -7.76 4.74 -7.41
CA LEU A 119 -6.69 3.77 -7.18
C LEU A 119 -6.62 2.80 -8.36
N TYR A 120 -5.53 2.83 -9.10
CA TYR A 120 -5.27 1.90 -10.20
C TYR A 120 -4.51 0.69 -9.67
N TYR A 121 -4.92 -0.50 -10.10
CA TYR A 121 -4.34 -1.75 -9.64
C TYR A 121 -4.11 -2.77 -10.73
N GLY A 122 -3.07 -3.57 -10.57
CA GLY A 122 -2.86 -4.82 -11.29
C GLY A 122 -3.75 -5.90 -10.70
N ALA A 123 -4.40 -6.67 -11.58
CA ALA A 123 -5.27 -7.77 -11.21
C ALA A 123 -4.79 -9.07 -11.82
N ALA A 124 -4.55 -10.09 -10.97
CA ALA A 124 -4.06 -11.42 -11.33
C ALA A 124 -2.85 -11.38 -12.29
N ASP A 125 -2.00 -10.34 -12.18
CA ASP A 125 -0.81 -10.05 -13.01
C ASP A 125 -1.10 -10.07 -14.53
N THR A 126 -2.34 -9.77 -14.91
CA THR A 126 -2.79 -9.86 -16.31
C THR A 126 -3.60 -8.64 -16.74
N TYR A 127 -4.37 -8.06 -15.85
CA TYR A 127 -5.31 -6.97 -16.14
C TYR A 127 -5.02 -5.74 -15.30
N ILE A 128 -5.58 -4.61 -15.72
CA ILE A 128 -5.57 -3.35 -14.97
C ILE A 128 -7.00 -2.98 -14.62
N GLY A 129 -7.23 -2.66 -13.35
CA GLY A 129 -8.50 -2.16 -12.84
C GLY A 129 -8.36 -0.83 -12.11
N ALA A 130 -9.47 -0.26 -11.72
CA ALA A 130 -9.49 0.95 -10.90
C ALA A 130 -10.63 0.89 -9.86
N PHE A 131 -10.33 1.40 -8.66
CA PHE A 131 -11.34 1.73 -7.65
C PHE A 131 -11.53 3.24 -7.59
N VAL A 132 -12.74 3.67 -7.33
CA VAL A 132 -13.06 5.07 -7.03
C VAL A 132 -13.58 5.13 -5.60
N VAL A 133 -12.94 5.95 -4.79
CA VAL A 133 -13.33 6.21 -3.40
C VAL A 133 -13.74 7.67 -3.31
N ASP A 134 -14.96 7.94 -2.86
CA ASP A 134 -15.42 9.30 -2.57
C ASP A 134 -14.80 9.75 -1.23
N LEU A 135 -14.27 10.98 -1.19
CA LEU A 135 -13.59 11.55 -0.02
C LEU A 135 -14.49 12.47 0.81
N THR A 136 -15.78 12.56 0.46
CA THR A 136 -16.75 13.49 1.06
C THR A 136 -17.56 12.91 2.23
N ASP A 137 -17.22 11.69 2.71
CA ASP A 137 -17.89 11.04 3.86
C ASP A 137 -17.07 11.11 5.15
#